data_ac564a013971d1ec649ed81f42d833e7
#
_entry.id   ac564a013971d1ec649ed81f42d833e7
#
_cell.length_a   1.000
_cell.length_b   1.000
_cell.length_c   1.000
_cell.angle_alpha   90.00
_cell.angle_beta   90.00
_cell.angle_gamma   90.00
#
_symmetry.space_group_name_H-M   'P 1'
#
loop_
_entity.id
_entity.type
_entity.pdbx_description
1 polymer ?
#
loop_
_entity_poly.entity_id
_entity_poly.type
_entity_poly.pdbx_seq_one_letter_code
_entity_poly.pdbx_strand_id
1 'polypeptide(L)'
;VTENLDCSGFVFDTTSLSHFALIDRIDVLGDFVRSVPCGTSSVVLEEIRQGVSKHPQLGAISGQQWLAHHRIDDSIARLGRFVELSSVFGAQNGRNFGEASVLAVAMELGATAIIDDLSAKRVALAHYGAVHGTLWLLAEVWRTGGATETQLCNLVDQLADSGMRLPCKGGEFPDFVKGNKLGRWSRAKR
;
A
#
# COMPACT_ATOMS: atom_id res chain seq x y z
N VAL A 1 5.77 -18.89 16.27
CA VAL A 1 6.20 -19.08 14.89
C VAL A 1 5.26 -18.24 14.04
N THR A 2 5.72 -17.04 13.63
CA THR A 2 4.95 -16.19 12.70
C THR A 2 4.99 -16.86 11.32
N GLU A 3 3.82 -17.20 10.77
CA GLU A 3 3.72 -17.65 9.38
C GLU A 3 4.14 -16.47 8.47
N ASN A 4 5.03 -16.73 7.52
CA ASN A 4 5.45 -15.71 6.55
C ASN A 4 4.27 -15.26 5.68
N LEU A 5 4.25 -13.97 5.34
CA LEU A 5 3.37 -13.44 4.30
C LEU A 5 3.72 -14.15 2.98
N ASP A 6 2.76 -14.89 2.41
CA ASP A 6 2.98 -15.72 1.20
C ASP A 6 2.82 -14.85 -0.07
N CYS A 7 3.66 -13.81 -0.20
CA CYS A 7 3.68 -12.92 -1.37
C CYS A 7 5.13 -12.57 -1.77
N SER A 8 5.32 -12.16 -3.03
CA SER A 8 6.63 -11.76 -3.57
C SER A 8 7.09 -10.39 -3.05
N GLY A 9 6.25 -9.67 -2.31
CA GLY A 9 6.51 -8.35 -1.76
C GLY A 9 5.34 -7.40 -1.89
N PHE A 10 5.51 -6.17 -1.39
CA PHE A 10 4.51 -5.11 -1.46
C PHE A 10 5.06 -3.86 -2.15
N VAL A 11 4.22 -3.18 -2.94
CA VAL A 11 4.50 -1.84 -3.47
C VAL A 11 3.41 -0.91 -2.98
N PHE A 12 3.80 0.11 -2.23
CA PHE A 12 2.89 1.01 -1.52
C PHE A 12 2.61 2.29 -2.31
N ASP A 13 1.35 2.75 -2.25
CA ASP A 13 0.94 4.06 -2.76
C ASP A 13 1.22 5.20 -1.74
N THR A 14 0.96 6.43 -2.18
CA THR A 14 1.12 7.65 -1.38
C THR A 14 0.20 7.63 -0.15
N THR A 15 -1.04 7.14 -0.28
CA THR A 15 -2.05 7.18 0.78
C THR A 15 -1.64 6.31 1.95
N SER A 16 -1.30 5.05 1.69
CA SER A 16 -0.87 4.11 2.73
C SER A 16 0.33 4.66 3.52
N LEU A 17 1.42 5.02 2.82
CA LEU A 17 2.65 5.51 3.47
C LEU A 17 2.41 6.80 4.25
N SER A 18 1.67 7.75 3.66
CA SER A 18 1.43 9.05 4.28
C SER A 18 0.64 8.92 5.58
N HIS A 19 -0.43 8.14 5.61
CA HIS A 19 -1.25 8.01 6.81
C HIS A 19 -0.51 7.33 7.96
N PHE A 20 0.32 6.32 7.67
CA PHE A 20 1.21 5.74 8.69
C PHE A 20 2.25 6.74 9.21
N ALA A 21 2.81 7.58 8.36
CA ALA A 21 3.74 8.63 8.78
C ALA A 21 3.04 9.73 9.59
N LEU A 22 1.83 10.15 9.20
CA LEU A 22 1.06 11.18 9.89
C LEU A 22 0.73 10.80 11.35
N ILE A 23 0.53 9.52 11.63
CA ILE A 23 0.29 9.00 12.99
C ILE A 23 1.57 8.53 13.69
N ASP A 24 2.74 8.80 13.11
CA ASP A 24 4.05 8.39 13.65
C ASP A 24 4.14 6.85 13.87
N ARG A 25 3.74 6.07 12.85
CA ARG A 25 3.72 4.60 12.85
C ARG A 25 4.32 3.99 11.58
N ILE A 26 5.16 4.73 10.87
CA ILE A 26 5.81 4.23 9.66
C ILE A 26 6.78 3.07 9.96
N ASP A 27 7.41 3.08 11.11
CA ASP A 27 8.23 2.00 11.67
C ASP A 27 7.40 0.74 11.94
N VAL A 28 6.20 0.90 12.52
CA VAL A 28 5.26 -0.21 12.78
C VAL A 28 4.83 -0.87 11.46
N LEU A 29 4.58 -0.07 10.41
CA LEU A 29 4.31 -0.62 9.09
C LEU A 29 5.50 -1.47 8.60
N GLY A 30 6.73 -0.95 8.74
CA GLY A 30 7.95 -1.69 8.40
C GLY A 30 8.09 -3.02 9.16
N ASP A 31 7.79 -3.01 10.45
CA ASP A 31 7.81 -4.22 11.28
C ASP A 31 6.79 -5.27 10.82
N PHE A 32 5.61 -4.85 10.39
CA PHE A 32 4.56 -5.75 9.89
C PHE A 32 4.97 -6.46 8.60
N VAL A 33 5.75 -5.79 7.74
CA VAL A 33 6.09 -6.29 6.40
C VAL A 33 7.55 -6.75 6.27
N ARG A 34 8.33 -6.75 7.36
CA ARG A 34 9.77 -7.05 7.37
C ARG A 34 10.17 -8.40 6.78
N SER A 35 9.23 -9.35 6.66
CA SER A 35 9.48 -10.69 6.16
C SER A 35 9.49 -10.78 4.63
N VAL A 36 9.10 -9.71 3.92
CA VAL A 36 8.99 -9.67 2.47
C VAL A 36 9.60 -8.38 1.91
N PRO A 37 10.10 -8.38 0.66
CA PRO A 37 10.57 -7.16 0.01
C PRO A 37 9.45 -6.13 -0.12
N CYS A 38 9.74 -4.88 0.21
CA CYS A 38 8.78 -3.79 0.11
C CYS A 38 9.38 -2.60 -0.61
N GLY A 39 8.56 -1.87 -1.35
CA GLY A 39 9.02 -0.70 -2.07
C GLY A 39 7.90 0.27 -2.40
N THR A 40 8.30 1.35 -3.01
CA THR A 40 7.41 2.35 -3.61
C THR A 40 8.07 2.95 -4.85
N SER A 41 7.33 3.71 -5.64
CA SER A 41 7.84 4.35 -6.84
C SER A 41 8.47 5.72 -6.56
N SER A 42 9.35 6.16 -7.46
CA SER A 42 9.88 7.52 -7.43
C SER A 42 8.79 8.61 -7.58
N VAL A 43 7.69 8.29 -8.24
CA VAL A 43 6.55 9.21 -8.39
C VAL A 43 5.85 9.42 -7.04
N VAL A 44 5.58 8.34 -6.31
CA VAL A 44 5.01 8.40 -4.96
C VAL A 44 5.93 9.17 -4.00
N LEU A 45 7.24 8.94 -4.06
CA LEU A 45 8.18 9.67 -3.22
C LEU A 45 8.19 11.18 -3.52
N GLU A 46 8.02 11.57 -4.77
CA GLU A 46 7.91 12.97 -5.14
C GLU A 46 6.59 13.60 -4.63
N GLU A 47 5.47 12.89 -4.72
CA GLU A 47 4.20 13.34 -4.13
C GLU A 47 4.33 13.53 -2.61
N ILE A 48 4.94 12.56 -1.91
CA ILE A 48 5.20 12.63 -0.47
C ILE A 48 6.09 13.84 -0.16
N ARG A 49 7.17 14.05 -0.91
CA ARG A 49 8.09 15.18 -0.74
C ARG A 49 7.39 16.53 -0.84
N GLN A 50 6.47 16.67 -1.79
CA GLN A 50 5.66 17.88 -1.94
C GLN A 50 4.75 18.13 -0.74
N GLY A 51 4.31 17.08 -0.05
CA GLY A 51 3.50 17.15 1.16
C GLY A 51 4.27 17.56 2.43
N VAL A 52 5.60 17.37 2.46
CA VAL A 52 6.43 17.58 3.68
C VAL A 52 6.32 19.01 4.23
N SER A 53 6.17 20.02 3.39
CA SER A 53 6.02 21.42 3.83
C SER A 53 4.78 21.64 4.70
N LYS A 54 3.72 20.88 4.47
CA LYS A 54 2.47 20.95 5.25
C LYS A 54 2.47 19.95 6.40
N HIS A 55 3.10 18.82 6.20
CA HIS A 55 3.13 17.67 7.11
C HIS A 55 4.57 17.16 7.27
N PRO A 56 5.37 17.74 8.16
CA PRO A 56 6.79 17.39 8.34
C PRO A 56 7.03 15.90 8.64
N GLN A 57 6.05 15.21 9.24
CA GLN A 57 6.10 13.78 9.56
C GLN A 57 6.31 12.89 8.32
N LEU A 58 5.87 13.36 7.14
CA LEU A 58 6.06 12.64 5.87
C LEU A 58 7.54 12.47 5.51
N GLY A 59 8.42 13.34 6.03
CA GLY A 59 9.87 13.24 5.85
C GLY A 59 10.46 11.94 6.38
N ALA A 60 9.82 11.29 7.36
CA ALA A 60 10.27 10.03 7.91
C ALA A 60 10.21 8.86 6.90
N ILE A 61 9.40 8.96 5.86
CA ILE A 61 9.22 7.89 4.87
C ILE A 61 10.50 7.66 4.06
N SER A 62 11.16 8.74 3.64
CA SER A 62 12.36 8.64 2.79
C SER A 62 13.57 8.01 3.50
N GLY A 63 13.57 8.00 4.83
CA GLY A 63 14.62 7.39 5.65
C GLY A 63 14.40 5.90 5.96
N GLN A 64 13.30 5.31 5.54
CA GLN A 64 12.97 3.92 5.87
C GLN A 64 13.81 2.92 5.06
N GLN A 65 14.68 2.15 5.74
CA GLN A 65 15.55 1.18 5.09
C GLN A 65 14.83 -0.05 4.53
N TRP A 66 13.63 -0.36 5.05
CA TRP A 66 12.82 -1.47 4.59
C TRP A 66 12.06 -1.16 3.28
N LEU A 67 11.96 0.12 2.90
CA LEU A 67 11.20 0.59 1.75
C LEU A 67 12.16 0.88 0.58
N ALA A 68 12.23 -0.03 -0.39
CA ALA A 68 13.03 0.16 -1.60
C ALA A 68 12.40 1.24 -2.52
N HIS A 69 13.25 2.07 -3.12
CA HIS A 69 12.82 3.14 -4.02
C HIS A 69 13.02 2.70 -5.47
N HIS A 70 11.93 2.55 -6.22
CA HIS A 70 11.95 2.11 -7.62
C HIS A 70 11.72 3.29 -8.56
N ARG A 71 12.72 3.60 -9.37
CA ARG A 71 12.58 4.63 -10.42
C ARG A 71 11.79 4.04 -11.58
N ILE A 72 10.94 4.87 -12.19
CA ILE A 72 10.12 4.43 -13.34
C ILE A 72 10.99 4.22 -14.59
N ASP A 73 12.07 4.97 -14.72
CA ASP A 73 13.00 4.94 -15.85
C ASP A 73 14.14 3.89 -15.74
N ASP A 74 14.18 3.11 -14.67
CA ASP A 74 15.18 2.02 -14.50
C ASP A 74 15.00 0.88 -15.52
N SER A 75 13.79 0.74 -16.09
CA SER A 75 13.46 -0.32 -17.04
C SER A 75 12.54 0.23 -18.14
N ILE A 76 12.88 -0.07 -19.41
CA ILE A 76 12.04 0.29 -20.55
C ILE A 76 10.65 -0.37 -20.43
N ALA A 77 10.58 -1.59 -19.96
CA ALA A 77 9.32 -2.29 -19.75
C ALA A 77 8.45 -1.61 -18.69
N ARG A 78 9.05 -1.17 -17.58
CA ARG A 78 8.37 -0.42 -16.52
C ARG A 78 7.86 0.92 -17.02
N LEU A 79 8.71 1.67 -17.72
CA LEU A 79 8.35 2.96 -18.30
C LEU A 79 7.19 2.82 -19.30
N GLY A 80 7.26 1.86 -20.22
CA GLY A 80 6.19 1.60 -21.17
C GLY A 80 4.86 1.27 -20.49
N ARG A 81 4.91 0.40 -19.47
CA ARG A 81 3.74 0.03 -18.68
C ARG A 81 3.18 1.21 -17.89
N PHE A 82 4.04 2.04 -17.31
CA PHE A 82 3.62 3.26 -16.62
C PHE A 82 2.87 4.23 -17.54
N VAL A 83 3.37 4.43 -18.77
CA VAL A 83 2.72 5.28 -19.77
C VAL A 83 1.33 4.72 -20.15
N GLU A 84 1.24 3.41 -20.41
CA GLU A 84 -0.02 2.74 -20.70
C GLU A 84 -1.02 2.90 -19.54
N LEU A 85 -0.62 2.54 -18.32
CA LEU A 85 -1.46 2.65 -17.13
C LEU A 85 -1.85 4.10 -16.83
N SER A 86 -0.96 5.07 -17.02
CA SER A 86 -1.29 6.49 -16.86
C SER A 86 -2.45 6.91 -17.76
N SER A 87 -2.50 6.40 -18.98
CA SER A 87 -3.65 6.63 -19.88
C SER A 87 -4.93 5.98 -19.37
N VAL A 88 -4.83 4.73 -18.90
CA VAL A 88 -5.99 3.96 -18.36
C VAL A 88 -6.55 4.59 -17.08
N PHE A 89 -5.69 5.05 -16.19
CA PHE A 89 -6.10 5.76 -14.97
C PHE A 89 -6.63 7.18 -15.22
N GLY A 90 -6.63 7.64 -16.48
CA GLY A 90 -6.99 9.01 -16.80
C GLY A 90 -6.06 10.02 -16.13
N ALA A 91 -4.78 9.67 -16.00
CA ALA A 91 -3.76 10.44 -15.31
C ALA A 91 -3.38 11.73 -16.07
N GLN A 92 -4.38 12.44 -16.58
CA GLN A 92 -4.23 13.76 -17.18
C GLN A 92 -4.11 14.78 -16.04
N ASN A 93 -3.21 15.74 -16.19
CA ASN A 93 -2.96 16.80 -15.21
C ASN A 93 -2.36 16.31 -13.85
N GLY A 94 -1.61 15.22 -13.84
CA GLY A 94 -0.87 14.74 -12.66
C GLY A 94 -1.69 13.94 -11.65
N ARG A 95 -2.99 13.71 -11.88
CA ARG A 95 -3.79 12.85 -11.01
C ARG A 95 -3.52 11.38 -11.32
N ASN A 96 -3.58 10.54 -10.29
CA ASN A 96 -3.41 9.09 -10.36
C ASN A 96 -2.06 8.60 -10.95
N PHE A 97 -1.05 9.47 -11.06
CA PHE A 97 0.29 9.06 -11.47
C PHE A 97 0.95 8.17 -10.41
N GLY A 98 0.71 8.45 -9.13
CA GLY A 98 1.17 7.62 -8.03
C GLY A 98 0.70 6.19 -8.21
N GLU A 99 -0.61 5.98 -8.33
CA GLU A 99 -1.23 4.66 -8.45
C GLU A 99 -0.80 3.92 -9.73
N ALA A 100 -0.73 4.63 -10.87
CA ALA A 100 -0.24 4.06 -12.12
C ALA A 100 1.22 3.59 -11.98
N SER A 101 2.06 4.36 -11.30
CA SER A 101 3.46 4.03 -11.07
C SER A 101 3.64 2.85 -10.11
N VAL A 102 2.84 2.80 -9.03
CA VAL A 102 2.81 1.68 -8.09
C VAL A 102 2.43 0.39 -8.81
N LEU A 103 1.39 0.45 -9.64
CA LEU A 103 0.95 -0.72 -10.39
C LEU A 103 2.01 -1.19 -11.41
N ALA A 104 2.68 -0.26 -12.11
CA ALA A 104 3.74 -0.60 -13.05
C ALA A 104 4.92 -1.31 -12.37
N VAL A 105 5.33 -0.83 -11.19
CA VAL A 105 6.38 -1.46 -10.37
C VAL A 105 5.92 -2.83 -9.85
N ALA A 106 4.72 -2.91 -9.29
CA ALA A 106 4.19 -4.16 -8.74
C ALA A 106 4.08 -5.26 -9.80
N MET A 107 3.59 -4.92 -11.00
CA MET A 107 3.49 -5.88 -12.12
C MET A 107 4.87 -6.39 -12.59
N GLU A 108 5.89 -5.53 -12.62
CA GLU A 108 7.24 -5.95 -13.00
C GLU A 108 7.88 -6.87 -11.96
N LEU A 109 7.67 -6.56 -10.67
CA LEU A 109 8.24 -7.33 -9.57
C LEU A 109 7.42 -8.59 -9.22
N GLY A 110 6.23 -8.76 -9.79
CA GLY A 110 5.29 -9.80 -9.35
C GLY A 110 4.80 -9.58 -7.92
N ALA A 111 4.83 -8.34 -7.43
CA ALA A 111 4.49 -7.96 -6.05
C ALA A 111 3.01 -7.54 -5.93
N THR A 112 2.52 -7.48 -4.71
CA THR A 112 1.17 -6.95 -4.41
C THR A 112 1.20 -5.43 -4.33
N ALA A 113 0.34 -4.76 -5.10
CA ALA A 113 0.12 -3.32 -4.99
C ALA A 113 -0.81 -3.00 -3.82
N ILE A 114 -0.40 -2.08 -2.93
CA ILE A 114 -1.24 -1.58 -1.83
C ILE A 114 -1.75 -0.20 -2.24
N ILE A 115 -3.04 -0.14 -2.62
CA ILE A 115 -3.72 1.05 -3.13
C ILE A 115 -5.04 1.21 -2.36
N ASP A 116 -5.24 2.34 -1.71
CA ASP A 116 -6.43 2.60 -0.88
C ASP A 116 -7.52 3.41 -1.58
N ASP A 117 -7.19 4.21 -2.62
CA ASP A 117 -8.21 4.88 -3.40
C ASP A 117 -9.11 3.87 -4.13
N LEU A 118 -10.42 3.93 -3.85
CA LEU A 118 -11.39 2.97 -4.38
C LEU A 118 -11.52 3.03 -5.90
N SER A 119 -11.40 4.23 -6.50
CA SER A 119 -11.52 4.40 -7.95
C SER A 119 -10.28 3.85 -8.64
N ALA A 120 -9.10 4.19 -8.14
CA ALA A 120 -7.83 3.67 -8.61
C ALA A 120 -7.75 2.14 -8.45
N LYS A 121 -8.17 1.62 -7.30
CA LYS A 121 -8.20 0.18 -7.03
C LYS A 121 -9.07 -0.60 -8.01
N ARG A 122 -10.25 -0.08 -8.39
CA ARG A 122 -11.11 -0.73 -9.40
C ARG A 122 -10.41 -0.81 -10.75
N VAL A 123 -9.76 0.26 -11.18
CA VAL A 123 -8.99 0.29 -12.42
C VAL A 123 -7.83 -0.69 -12.34
N ALA A 124 -7.05 -0.64 -11.25
CA ALA A 124 -5.90 -1.52 -11.02
C ALA A 124 -6.28 -3.00 -11.08
N LEU A 125 -7.38 -3.41 -10.42
CA LEU A 125 -7.86 -4.79 -10.40
C LEU A 125 -8.26 -5.33 -11.78
N ALA A 126 -8.67 -4.46 -12.70
CA ALA A 126 -8.97 -4.86 -14.09
C ALA A 126 -7.70 -5.22 -14.88
N HIS A 127 -6.54 -4.73 -14.47
CA HIS A 127 -5.25 -4.93 -15.14
C HIS A 127 -4.31 -5.87 -14.38
N TYR A 128 -4.47 -5.96 -13.05
CA TYR A 128 -3.59 -6.76 -12.19
C TYR A 128 -4.36 -7.31 -10.98
N GLY A 129 -4.36 -8.63 -10.84
CA GLY A 129 -5.15 -9.29 -9.79
C GLY A 129 -4.60 -9.12 -8.37
N ALA A 130 -3.30 -8.79 -8.20
CA ALA A 130 -2.65 -8.65 -6.90
C ALA A 130 -2.69 -7.18 -6.42
N VAL A 131 -3.90 -6.65 -6.18
CA VAL A 131 -4.13 -5.28 -5.69
C VAL A 131 -5.01 -5.32 -4.45
N HIS A 132 -4.51 -4.77 -3.36
CA HIS A 132 -5.22 -4.72 -2.08
C HIS A 132 -5.14 -3.31 -1.48
N GLY A 133 -5.74 -3.09 -0.32
CA GLY A 133 -5.62 -1.86 0.45
C GLY A 133 -5.07 -2.12 1.84
N THR A 134 -4.83 -1.06 2.60
CA THR A 134 -4.26 -1.12 3.95
C THR A 134 -5.04 -2.06 4.88
N LEU A 135 -6.38 -2.05 4.89
CA LEU A 135 -7.14 -2.96 5.77
C LEU A 135 -6.93 -4.44 5.44
N TRP A 136 -6.71 -4.78 4.16
CA TRP A 136 -6.35 -6.15 3.79
C TRP A 136 -4.96 -6.52 4.36
N LEU A 137 -3.99 -5.63 4.25
CA LEU A 137 -2.66 -5.84 4.83
C LEU A 137 -2.74 -6.05 6.35
N LEU A 138 -3.51 -5.22 7.07
CA LEU A 138 -3.71 -5.38 8.50
C LEU A 138 -4.42 -6.71 8.85
N ALA A 139 -5.35 -7.18 8.01
CA ALA A 139 -5.98 -8.49 8.17
C ALA A 139 -4.97 -9.64 8.01
N GLU A 140 -4.03 -9.53 7.06
CA GLU A 140 -2.93 -10.50 6.91
C GLU A 140 -1.98 -10.48 8.11
N VAL A 141 -1.64 -9.30 8.63
CA VAL A 141 -0.84 -9.15 9.85
C VAL A 141 -1.52 -9.83 11.03
N TRP A 142 -2.84 -9.67 11.17
CA TRP A 142 -3.61 -10.35 12.21
C TRP A 142 -3.60 -11.87 12.04
N ARG A 143 -3.88 -12.36 10.84
CA ARG A 143 -3.90 -13.78 10.51
C ARG A 143 -2.58 -14.47 10.79
N THR A 144 -1.46 -13.80 10.53
CA THR A 144 -0.10 -14.33 10.74
C THR A 144 0.41 -14.12 12.18
N GLY A 145 -0.39 -13.54 13.05
CA GLY A 145 0.00 -13.28 14.44
C GLY A 145 1.02 -12.16 14.61
N GLY A 146 1.18 -11.30 13.61
CA GLY A 146 2.11 -10.15 13.65
C GLY A 146 1.65 -9.04 14.59
N ALA A 147 0.33 -8.98 14.88
CA ALA A 147 -0.25 -8.07 15.89
C ALA A 147 -1.52 -8.67 16.50
N THR A 148 -1.87 -8.22 17.69
CA THR A 148 -3.13 -8.59 18.36
C THR A 148 -4.31 -7.82 17.76
N GLU A 149 -5.51 -8.37 17.92
CA GLU A 149 -6.76 -7.70 17.53
C GLU A 149 -6.86 -6.28 18.09
N THR A 150 -6.60 -6.12 19.40
CA THR A 150 -6.66 -4.82 20.06
C THR A 150 -5.67 -3.81 19.47
N GLN A 151 -4.45 -4.24 19.15
CA GLN A 151 -3.46 -3.37 18.52
C GLN A 151 -3.93 -2.89 17.13
N LEU A 152 -4.52 -3.78 16.35
CA LEU A 152 -4.99 -3.45 14.99
C LEU A 152 -6.26 -2.60 15.04
N CYS A 153 -7.20 -2.86 15.96
CA CYS A 153 -8.36 -1.99 16.17
C CYS A 153 -7.93 -0.55 16.49
N ASN A 154 -7.01 -0.39 17.45
CA ASN A 154 -6.48 0.94 17.80
C ASN A 154 -5.74 1.61 16.63
N LEU A 155 -5.01 0.84 15.84
CA LEU A 155 -4.30 1.36 14.66
C LEU A 155 -5.27 1.83 13.57
N VAL A 156 -6.35 1.07 13.33
CA VAL A 156 -7.42 1.45 12.39
C VAL A 156 -8.07 2.76 12.81
N ASP A 157 -8.36 2.95 14.10
CA ASP A 157 -8.91 4.23 14.61
C ASP A 157 -7.91 5.37 14.43
N GLN A 158 -6.62 5.19 14.75
CA GLN A 158 -5.58 6.21 14.53
C GLN A 158 -5.45 6.58 13.03
N LEU A 159 -5.50 5.60 12.13
CA LEU A 159 -5.48 5.84 10.68
C LEU A 159 -6.72 6.62 10.24
N ALA A 160 -7.91 6.30 10.75
CA ALA A 160 -9.13 7.05 10.46
C ALA A 160 -9.04 8.49 10.98
N ASP A 161 -8.51 8.70 12.19
CA ASP A 161 -8.32 10.02 12.81
C ASP A 161 -7.31 10.88 12.03
N SER A 162 -6.35 10.29 11.34
CA SER A 162 -5.44 11.00 10.41
C SER A 162 -6.12 11.49 9.12
N GLY A 163 -7.40 11.18 8.96
CA GLY A 163 -8.19 11.51 7.77
C GLY A 163 -8.19 10.43 6.69
N MET A 164 -7.64 9.25 6.95
CA MET A 164 -7.73 8.11 6.03
C MET A 164 -9.18 7.64 5.90
N ARG A 165 -9.66 7.53 4.65
CA ARG A 165 -11.03 7.07 4.38
C ARG A 165 -11.10 5.56 4.46
N LEU A 166 -11.48 5.03 5.63
CA LEU A 166 -11.63 3.60 5.87
C LEU A 166 -13.11 3.19 5.88
N PRO A 167 -13.46 1.98 5.42
CA PRO A 167 -14.84 1.49 5.37
C PRO A 167 -15.37 1.02 6.74
N CYS A 168 -14.53 0.96 7.78
CA CYS A 168 -14.90 0.57 9.14
C CYS A 168 -14.06 1.33 10.17
N LYS A 169 -14.56 1.41 11.39
CA LYS A 169 -13.80 1.86 12.58
C LYS A 169 -13.04 0.68 13.19
N GLY A 170 -12.13 0.98 14.12
CA GLY A 170 -11.32 -0.05 14.78
C GLY A 170 -12.17 -1.12 15.48
N GLY A 171 -13.19 -0.73 16.25
CA GLY A 171 -14.08 -1.69 16.89
C GLY A 171 -14.88 -2.58 15.94
N GLU A 172 -15.04 -2.16 14.69
CA GLU A 172 -15.74 -2.91 13.62
C GLU A 172 -14.79 -3.76 12.77
N PHE A 173 -13.47 -3.53 12.88
CA PHE A 173 -12.45 -4.16 12.03
C PHE A 173 -12.51 -5.69 12.04
N PRO A 174 -12.66 -6.39 13.20
CA PRO A 174 -12.72 -7.85 13.22
C PRO A 174 -13.92 -8.40 12.42
N ASP A 175 -15.09 -7.78 12.54
CA ASP A 175 -16.28 -8.19 11.81
C ASP A 175 -16.20 -7.83 10.33
N PHE A 176 -15.59 -6.68 10.02
CA PHE A 176 -15.29 -6.28 8.63
C PHE A 176 -14.38 -7.30 7.94
N VAL A 177 -13.31 -7.74 8.60
CA VAL A 177 -12.39 -8.77 8.08
C VAL A 177 -13.11 -10.08 7.82
N LYS A 178 -13.93 -10.55 8.78
CA LYS A 178 -14.69 -11.80 8.64
C LYS A 178 -15.74 -11.70 7.52
N GLY A 179 -16.52 -10.62 7.50
CA GLY A 179 -17.59 -10.39 6.54
C GLY A 179 -17.11 -10.27 5.09
N ASN A 180 -15.98 -9.61 4.89
CA ASN A 180 -15.36 -9.43 3.56
C ASN A 180 -14.36 -10.53 3.19
N LYS A 181 -14.18 -11.55 4.04
CA LYS A 181 -13.22 -12.65 3.84
C LYS A 181 -11.80 -12.14 3.55
N LEU A 182 -11.41 -11.01 4.16
CA LEU A 182 -10.07 -10.48 4.05
C LEU A 182 -9.11 -11.46 4.74
N GLY A 183 -7.87 -11.53 4.23
CA GLY A 183 -6.88 -12.44 4.80
C GLY A 183 -6.97 -13.89 4.27
N ARG A 184 -7.71 -14.13 3.20
CA ARG A 184 -7.60 -15.37 2.42
C ARG A 184 -6.85 -15.09 1.13
N TRP A 185 -5.55 -15.29 1.16
CA TRP A 185 -4.75 -15.34 -0.05
C TRP A 185 -5.26 -16.48 -0.93
N SER A 186 -5.91 -16.16 -2.03
CA SER A 186 -6.11 -17.14 -3.09
C SER A 186 -4.88 -17.06 -4.00
N ARG A 187 -4.06 -18.12 -4.02
CA ARG A 187 -3.03 -18.28 -5.06
C ARG A 187 -3.68 -17.94 -6.39
N ALA A 188 -3.17 -16.93 -7.06
CA ALA A 188 -3.48 -16.71 -8.47
C ALA A 188 -3.14 -18.05 -9.17
N LYS A 189 -4.14 -18.67 -9.77
CA LYS A 189 -3.92 -19.87 -10.60
C LYS A 189 -2.94 -19.43 -11.69
N ARG A 190 -1.81 -20.13 -11.73
CA ARG A 190 -0.83 -20.02 -12.82
C ARG A 190 -1.49 -20.37 -14.14
#